data_490665f882da4ecd0725b99a4d428e91
#
_entry.id   490665f882da4ecd0725b99a4d428e91
#
_cell.length_a   1.000
_cell.length_b   1.000
_cell.length_c   1.000
_cell.angle_alpha   90.00
_cell.angle_beta   90.00
_cell.angle_gamma   90.00
#
_symmetry.space_group_name_H-M   'P 1'
#
loop_
_entity.id
_entity.type
_entity.pdbx_description
1 polymer ?
#
loop_
_entity_poly.entity_id
_entity_poly.type
_entity_poly.pdbx_seq_one_letter_code
_entity_poly.pdbx_strand_id
1 'polypeptide(L)'
;TLWQRPLVTAKXGDQLIEALLDTGADDTVLEEINLPGRWKPKMIGGIGGFIKVRQYDQIPIEICGKKTMGTVLVGPTPVNIIGRNILTQIGCTLNF
;
A
#
# COMPACT_ATOMS: atom_id res chain seq x y z
N THR A 1 -0.70 -19.54 6.26
CA THR A 1 0.36 -19.99 7.16
C THR A 1 1.35 -18.88 7.44
N LEU A 2 2.19 -19.10 8.41
CA LEU A 2 3.19 -18.11 8.77
C LEU A 2 4.32 -18.02 7.77
N TRP A 3 4.47 -19.05 6.98
CA TRP A 3 5.52 -19.10 5.96
C TRP A 3 5.17 -18.33 4.71
N GLN A 4 3.90 -18.15 4.48
CA GLN A 4 3.44 -17.53 3.26
C GLN A 4 2.89 -16.17 3.57
N ARG A 5 3.42 -15.19 2.88
CA ARG A 5 2.91 -13.84 3.00
C ARG A 5 1.68 -13.69 2.11
N PRO A 6 0.63 -13.07 2.64
CA PRO A 6 -0.59 -12.94 1.85
C PRO A 6 -0.39 -11.93 0.71
N LEU A 7 -0.20 -12.46 -0.47
CA LEU A 7 -0.08 -11.66 -1.68
C LEU A 7 -1.44 -11.54 -2.33
N VAL A 8 -1.81 -10.33 -2.68
CA VAL A 8 -3.06 -10.09 -3.37
C VAL A 8 -2.80 -9.20 -4.56
N THR A 9 -3.75 -9.22 -5.50
CA THR A 9 -3.72 -8.31 -6.62
C THR A 9 -4.57 -7.12 -6.27
N ALA A 10 -3.99 -5.94 -6.31
CA ALA A 10 -4.69 -4.70 -6.04
C ALA A 10 -4.74 -3.87 -7.30
N LYS A 11 -5.75 -3.08 -7.40
CA LYS A 11 -5.90 -2.20 -8.55
C LYS A 11 -5.80 -0.78 -8.09
N UNK A 12 -4.87 -0.25 -8.40
CA UNK A 12 -4.71 0.95 -7.98
C UNK A 12 -4.83 1.75 -9.07
N GLY A 13 -5.67 2.60 -9.20
CA GLY A 13 -6.00 3.39 -10.36
C GLY A 13 -6.30 2.50 -11.56
N ASP A 14 -5.55 2.67 -12.61
CA ASP A 14 -5.73 1.82 -13.80
C ASP A 14 -4.71 0.70 -13.85
N GLN A 15 -3.94 0.52 -12.81
CA GLN A 15 -2.84 -0.44 -12.83
C GLN A 15 -3.10 -1.58 -11.87
N LEU A 16 -2.75 -2.77 -12.31
CA LEU A 16 -2.81 -3.96 -11.46
C LEU A 16 -1.43 -4.21 -10.87
N ILE A 17 -1.39 -4.41 -9.58
CA ILE A 17 -0.14 -4.66 -8.88
C ILE A 17 -0.33 -5.79 -7.89
N GLU A 18 0.76 -6.48 -7.61
CA GLU A 18 0.78 -7.48 -6.55
C GLU A 18 1.35 -6.83 -5.30
N ALA A 19 0.69 -7.06 -4.17
CA ALA A 19 1.11 -6.45 -2.94
C ALA A 19 0.90 -7.41 -1.78
N LEU A 20 1.70 -7.19 -0.73
CA LEU A 20 1.57 -7.96 0.49
C LEU A 20 0.58 -7.26 1.41
N LEU A 21 -0.29 -8.05 2.02
CA LEU A 21 -1.14 -7.54 3.08
C LEU A 21 -0.33 -7.60 4.37
N ASP A 22 -0.06 -6.45 4.94
CA ASP A 22 0.81 -6.39 6.10
C ASP A 22 0.14 -5.63 7.22
N THR A 23 -0.41 -6.35 8.17
CA THR A 23 -1.08 -5.72 9.31
C THR A 23 -0.10 -5.04 10.25
N GLY A 24 1.18 -5.33 10.11
CA GLY A 24 2.18 -4.66 10.91
C GLY A 24 2.60 -3.32 10.35
N ALA A 25 2.17 -2.99 9.13
CA ALA A 25 2.51 -1.72 8.52
C ALA A 25 1.34 -0.76 8.67
N ASP A 26 1.64 0.48 9.06
CA ASP A 26 0.60 1.49 9.21
C ASP A 26 0.16 2.05 7.86
N ASP A 27 1.09 2.14 6.93
CA ASP A 27 0.83 2.79 5.66
C ASP A 27 0.97 1.82 4.50
N THR A 28 0.35 2.20 3.40
CA THR A 28 0.46 1.46 2.15
C THR A 28 1.57 2.08 1.33
N VAL A 29 2.55 1.28 0.96
CA VAL A 29 3.71 1.75 0.20
C VAL A 29 3.85 0.91 -1.05
N LEU A 30 3.88 1.57 -2.19
CA LEU A 30 3.97 0.90 -3.47
C LEU A 30 5.27 1.27 -4.17
N GLU A 31 5.78 0.31 -4.91
CA GLU A 31 6.94 0.54 -5.75
C GLU A 31 6.56 1.55 -6.82
N GLU A 32 7.57 2.19 -7.40
CA GLU A 32 7.33 3.26 -8.38
C GLU A 32 6.23 2.93 -9.37
N ILE A 33 5.12 3.64 -9.24
CA ILE A 33 4.03 3.56 -10.19
C ILE A 33 3.55 4.99 -10.44
N ASN A 34 2.85 5.18 -11.54
CA ASN A 34 2.31 6.48 -11.89
C ASN A 34 0.89 6.56 -11.38
N LEU A 35 0.65 7.53 -10.50
CA LEU A 35 -0.69 7.76 -9.98
C LEU A 35 -1.14 9.17 -10.36
N PRO A 36 -2.43 9.35 -10.60
CA PRO A 36 -2.94 10.67 -10.95
C PRO A 36 -3.08 11.54 -9.71
N GLY A 37 -3.10 12.84 -9.93
CA GLY A 37 -3.40 13.77 -8.86
C GLY A 37 -2.16 14.35 -8.20
N ARG A 38 -2.42 15.05 -7.13
CA ARG A 38 -1.36 15.73 -6.42
C ARG A 38 -0.72 14.82 -5.40
N TRP A 39 0.52 15.11 -5.10
CA TRP A 39 1.25 14.38 -4.09
C TRP A 39 2.14 15.34 -3.33
N LYS A 40 2.59 14.88 -2.18
CA LYS A 40 3.52 15.67 -1.39
C LYS A 40 4.63 14.75 -0.88
N PRO A 41 5.81 15.30 -0.67
CA PRO A 41 6.93 14.48 -0.23
C PRO A 41 6.77 14.05 1.22
N LYS A 42 7.25 12.85 1.52
CA LYS A 42 7.21 12.32 2.86
C LYS A 42 8.42 11.43 3.06
N MET A 43 8.92 11.37 4.28
CA MET A 43 10.02 10.49 4.63
C MET A 43 9.50 9.39 5.52
N ILE A 44 9.86 8.17 5.20
CA ILE A 44 9.45 7.02 6.01
C ILE A 44 10.65 6.13 6.28
N GLY A 45 10.49 5.26 7.27
CA GLY A 45 11.54 4.35 7.64
C GLY A 45 12.16 4.75 8.96
N GLY A 46 13.46 4.69 9.04
CA GLY A 46 14.16 5.08 10.23
C GLY A 46 15.27 4.16 10.63
N ILE A 47 15.13 2.88 10.35
CA ILE A 47 16.17 1.92 10.66
C ILE A 47 17.09 1.87 9.46
N GLY A 48 18.33 2.30 9.65
CA GLY A 48 19.27 2.35 8.56
C GLY A 48 19.07 3.52 7.64
N GLY A 49 18.15 4.44 7.98
CA GLY A 49 17.93 5.62 7.20
C GLY A 49 16.47 5.75 6.78
N PHE A 50 16.18 6.89 6.20
CA PHE A 50 14.84 7.19 5.71
C PHE A 50 14.82 7.12 4.20
N ILE A 51 13.67 6.79 3.65
CA ILE A 51 13.46 6.88 2.21
C ILE A 51 12.42 7.94 1.93
N LYS A 52 12.60 8.62 0.80
CA LYS A 52 11.71 9.68 0.40
C LYS A 52 10.65 9.09 -0.52
N VAL A 53 9.40 9.32 -0.18
CA VAL A 53 8.30 8.79 -0.97
C VAL A 53 7.36 9.92 -1.33
N ARG A 54 6.47 9.65 -2.28
CA ARG A 54 5.43 10.58 -2.67
C ARG A 54 4.14 10.13 -2.04
N GLN A 55 3.49 11.03 -1.33
CA GLN A 55 2.23 10.72 -0.67
C GLN A 55 1.07 11.20 -1.52
N TYR A 56 0.26 10.25 -1.96
CA TYR A 56 -0.96 10.53 -2.70
C TYR A 56 -2.14 10.25 -1.80
N ASP A 57 -3.06 11.20 -1.71
CA ASP A 57 -4.23 11.05 -0.86
C ASP A 57 -5.44 10.65 -1.68
N GLN A 58 -6.34 9.90 -1.07
CA GLN A 58 -7.61 9.52 -1.67
C GLN A 58 -7.44 8.83 -3.02
N ILE A 59 -6.57 7.85 -3.05
CA ILE A 59 -6.35 7.06 -4.26
C ILE A 59 -7.31 5.89 -4.23
N PRO A 60 -8.08 5.69 -5.30
CA PRO A 60 -8.97 4.54 -5.35
C PRO A 60 -8.18 3.25 -5.51
N ILE A 61 -8.47 2.32 -4.63
CA ILE A 61 -7.81 1.02 -4.62
C ILE A 61 -8.87 -0.06 -4.50
N GLU A 62 -8.73 -1.09 -5.31
CA GLU A 62 -9.62 -2.22 -5.23
C GLU A 62 -8.81 -3.45 -4.84
N ILE A 63 -9.22 -4.11 -3.77
CA ILE A 63 -8.53 -5.29 -3.27
C ILE A 63 -9.57 -6.35 -2.99
N CYS A 64 -9.36 -7.54 -3.56
CA CYS A 64 -10.26 -8.67 -3.34
C CYS A 64 -11.71 -8.31 -3.67
N GLY A 65 -11.87 -7.51 -4.71
CA GLY A 65 -13.20 -7.10 -5.15
C GLY A 65 -13.83 -5.99 -4.35
N LYS A 66 -13.13 -5.48 -3.35
CA LYS A 66 -13.64 -4.39 -2.52
C LYS A 66 -12.96 -3.10 -2.90
N LYS A 67 -13.76 -2.08 -3.14
CA LYS A 67 -13.24 -0.78 -3.52
C LYS A 67 -13.11 0.11 -2.30
N THR A 68 -12.01 0.82 -2.23
CA THR A 68 -11.77 1.75 -1.14
C THR A 68 -10.94 2.89 -1.64
N MET A 69 -10.75 3.89 -0.79
CA MET A 69 -9.87 5.01 -1.10
C MET A 69 -9.00 5.27 0.10
N GLY A 70 -7.77 5.60 -0.16
CA GLY A 70 -6.88 5.90 0.95
C GLY A 70 -5.58 6.51 0.49
N THR A 71 -4.73 6.76 1.45
CA THR A 71 -3.43 7.34 1.19
C THR A 71 -2.47 6.25 0.74
N VAL A 72 -1.77 6.53 -0.34
CA VAL A 72 -0.79 5.61 -0.90
C VAL A 72 0.55 6.33 -0.99
N LEU A 73 1.59 5.67 -0.52
CA LEU A 73 2.94 6.19 -0.63
C LEU A 73 3.65 5.46 -1.76
N VAL A 74 4.35 6.21 -2.59
CA VAL A 74 5.06 5.64 -3.73
C VAL A 74 6.54 5.95 -3.59
N GLY A 75 7.36 4.92 -3.63
CA GLY A 75 8.78 5.12 -3.49
C GLY A 75 9.57 3.85 -3.71
N PRO A 76 10.86 3.91 -3.42
CA PRO A 76 11.76 2.78 -3.68
C PRO A 76 11.64 1.69 -2.61
N THR A 77 10.51 1.04 -2.55
CA THR A 77 10.30 -0.06 -1.63
C THR A 77 10.63 -1.38 -2.35
N PRO A 78 11.19 -2.34 -1.64
CA PRO A 78 11.49 -3.63 -2.27
C PRO A 78 10.26 -4.43 -2.63
N VAL A 79 9.15 -4.20 -1.94
CA VAL A 79 7.91 -4.87 -2.26
C VAL A 79 6.75 -3.91 -2.05
N ASN A 80 5.65 -4.18 -2.73
CA ASN A 80 4.44 -3.42 -2.52
C ASN A 80 3.77 -3.92 -1.25
N ILE A 81 3.35 -2.99 -0.40
CA ILE A 81 2.78 -3.33 0.90
C ILE A 81 1.45 -2.60 1.07
N ILE A 82 0.42 -3.35 1.43
CA ILE A 82 -0.86 -2.77 1.79
C ILE A 82 -0.91 -2.73 3.31
N GLY A 83 -0.98 -1.56 3.86
CA GLY A 83 -0.95 -1.39 5.30
C GLY A 83 -2.33 -1.27 5.91
N ARG A 84 -2.36 -1.05 7.21
CA ARG A 84 -3.62 -1.02 7.93
C ARG A 84 -4.53 0.12 7.51
N ASN A 85 -3.95 1.19 6.99
CA ASN A 85 -4.79 2.31 6.58
C ASN A 85 -5.78 1.92 5.50
N ILE A 86 -5.43 0.92 4.69
CA ILE A 86 -6.35 0.41 3.66
C ILE A 86 -7.10 -0.81 4.18
N LEU A 87 -6.39 -1.68 4.91
CA LEU A 87 -7.00 -2.93 5.36
C LEU A 87 -8.20 -2.69 6.27
N THR A 88 -8.13 -1.66 7.11
CA THR A 88 -9.25 -1.37 7.98
C THR A 88 -10.46 -0.90 7.20
N GLN A 89 -10.25 -0.25 6.08
CA GLN A 89 -11.37 0.26 5.29
C GLN A 89 -12.14 -0.86 4.60
N ILE A 90 -11.45 -1.90 4.17
CA ILE A 90 -12.13 -3.00 3.50
C ILE A 90 -12.63 -4.04 4.47
N GLY A 91 -12.42 -3.80 5.75
CA GLY A 91 -12.89 -4.72 6.77
C GLY A 91 -12.17 -6.05 6.72
N CYS A 92 -10.94 -6.04 6.27
CA CYS A 92 -10.18 -7.27 6.13
C CYS A 92 -9.63 -7.70 7.48
N THR A 93 -10.03 -8.89 7.90
CA THR A 93 -9.51 -9.47 9.11
C THR A 93 -8.57 -10.60 8.70
N LEU A 94 -7.32 -10.45 9.02
CA LEU A 94 -6.33 -11.45 8.64
C LEU A 94 -6.20 -12.48 9.75
N ASN A 95 -6.74 -13.64 9.50
CA ASN A 95 -6.67 -14.74 10.45
C ASN A 95 -5.78 -15.82 9.89
N PHE A 96 -4.50 -15.64 10.06
CA PHE A 96 -3.52 -16.58 9.52
C PHE A 96 -2.85 -17.38 10.61
#